data_2801c74337c7ccec1da60caa82dd6a78
#
_entry.id   2801c74337c7ccec1da60caa82dd6a78
#
_cell.length_a   1.000
_cell.length_b   1.000
_cell.length_c   1.000
_cell.angle_alpha   90.00
_cell.angle_beta   90.00
_cell.angle_gamma   90.00
#
_symmetry.space_group_name_H-M   'P 1'
#
loop_
_entity.id
_entity.type
_entity.pdbx_description
1 polymer ?
#
loop_
_entity_poly.entity_id
_entity_poly.type
_entity_poly.pdbx_seq_one_letter_code
_entity_poly.pdbx_strand_id
1 'polypeptide(L)'
;REKLAIFLDTQKNSGGAYQELIYMIDRLDSLYKGEIEIVIISNSTDLQINIKGKKFTTYYLRMNFFERHIAFLRNYDPTIRRLKKYFFFKNKFENLLKKLNIDLVYFTGPSQYSMYLEDTDFIITIPDVSHRENLEFPEWTKSSEFLRRDEILSKSAVKAIAVITNARIIKEKISSFYSVEKDRIYVINHRPSIGVANFENFDSSTSEKIKTKYNLPKKYIFYPAMYLPHKNHKYVIDTIKILNEKFNKDISAVFCGSDKGYLNKIKKYSEEINQKKKIFFLDFVEDEYLPYLYLNSQALVMPTFSGPTNIPPWEAFKLKIPVFYSDIHNIRNVYKDCVYYIDPFNPASLAEGIVDIIDNKQKKSNLLKKGNDLLNSIDENKEFGQFLEIVKKRRKIKDTWEFKN
;
A
#
# COMPACT_ATOMS: atom_id res chain seq x y z
N ARG A 1 25.97 7.51 -13.77
CA ARG A 1 25.00 6.68 -13.06
C ARG A 1 24.28 7.57 -12.05
N GLU A 2 22.93 7.56 -12.08
CA GLU A 2 22.12 8.34 -11.16
C GLU A 2 22.10 7.65 -9.79
N LYS A 3 22.33 8.38 -8.71
CA LYS A 3 22.29 7.84 -7.36
C LYS A 3 20.98 8.17 -6.67
N LEU A 4 20.09 7.16 -6.56
CA LEU A 4 18.74 7.26 -6.04
C LEU A 4 18.71 6.81 -4.58
N ALA A 5 18.36 7.70 -3.67
CA ALA A 5 18.03 7.31 -2.31
C ALA A 5 16.54 6.94 -2.20
N ILE A 6 16.22 5.74 -1.72
CA ILE A 6 14.87 5.36 -1.34
C ILE A 6 14.73 5.57 0.17
N PHE A 7 13.82 6.45 0.57
CA PHE A 7 13.62 6.81 1.97
C PHE A 7 12.56 5.94 2.62
N LEU A 8 12.90 5.31 3.73
CA LEU A 8 12.05 4.40 4.50
C LEU A 8 11.72 4.98 5.87
N ASP A 9 10.44 5.30 6.07
CA ASP A 9 9.82 5.55 7.37
C ASP A 9 8.68 4.56 7.69
N THR A 10 8.60 3.49 6.92
CA THR A 10 7.60 2.43 7.02
C THR A 10 8.16 1.26 7.82
N GLN A 11 7.40 0.72 8.77
CA GLN A 11 7.77 -0.45 9.55
C GLN A 11 7.40 -1.75 8.82
N LYS A 12 8.10 -2.87 9.11
CA LYS A 12 7.80 -4.20 8.52
C LYS A 12 6.35 -4.63 8.68
N ASN A 13 5.73 -4.28 9.81
CA ASN A 13 4.33 -4.62 10.12
C ASN A 13 3.30 -3.63 9.55
N SER A 14 3.70 -2.76 8.63
CA SER A 14 2.80 -1.78 7.98
C SER A 14 1.96 -2.37 6.84
N GLY A 15 1.98 -3.69 6.66
CA GLY A 15 1.15 -4.37 5.66
C GLY A 15 1.48 -3.95 4.23
N GLY A 16 0.44 -3.55 3.46
CA GLY A 16 0.57 -3.24 2.03
C GLY A 16 1.62 -2.18 1.69
N ALA A 17 1.82 -1.17 2.55
CA ALA A 17 2.84 -0.14 2.31
C ALA A 17 4.27 -0.69 2.33
N TYR A 18 4.54 -1.67 3.21
CA TYR A 18 5.84 -2.35 3.23
C TYR A 18 6.01 -3.28 2.01
N GLN A 19 4.96 -3.98 1.62
CA GLN A 19 4.99 -4.86 0.43
C GLN A 19 5.23 -4.06 -0.86
N GLU A 20 4.57 -2.92 -1.01
CA GLU A 20 4.79 -1.99 -2.13
C GLU A 20 6.24 -1.51 -2.18
N LEU A 21 6.79 -1.12 -1.03
CA LEU A 21 8.17 -0.68 -0.91
C LEU A 21 9.15 -1.76 -1.41
N ILE A 22 9.02 -3.00 -0.92
CA ILE A 22 9.91 -4.11 -1.31
C ILE A 22 9.79 -4.39 -2.79
N TYR A 23 8.57 -4.39 -3.31
CA TYR A 23 8.30 -4.57 -4.73
C TYR A 23 8.95 -3.48 -5.58
N MET A 24 8.81 -2.20 -5.20
CA MET A 24 9.41 -1.07 -5.92
C MET A 24 10.95 -1.16 -5.94
N ILE A 25 11.58 -1.50 -4.81
CA ILE A 25 13.04 -1.68 -4.75
C ILE A 25 13.49 -2.81 -5.67
N ASP A 26 12.84 -3.98 -5.60
CA ASP A 26 13.17 -5.14 -6.44
C ASP A 26 13.09 -4.80 -7.93
N ARG A 27 12.05 -4.09 -8.33
CA ARG A 27 11.82 -3.73 -9.73
C ARG A 27 12.76 -2.66 -10.24
N LEU A 28 12.97 -1.59 -9.47
CA LEU A 28 13.93 -0.55 -9.85
C LEU A 28 15.34 -1.11 -9.96
N ASP A 29 15.74 -2.00 -9.05
CA ASP A 29 17.06 -2.65 -9.12
C ASP A 29 17.18 -3.60 -10.31
N SER A 30 16.16 -4.39 -10.60
CA SER A 30 16.21 -5.39 -11.67
C SER A 30 16.14 -4.77 -13.06
N LEU A 31 15.28 -3.76 -13.26
CA LEU A 31 15.04 -3.15 -14.56
C LEU A 31 16.12 -2.12 -14.97
N TYR A 32 16.72 -1.45 -13.99
CA TYR A 32 17.63 -0.31 -14.25
C TYR A 32 19.04 -0.55 -13.75
N LYS A 33 19.45 -1.80 -13.69
CA LYS A 33 20.80 -2.20 -13.33
C LYS A 33 21.83 -1.53 -14.24
N GLY A 34 22.69 -0.71 -13.63
CA GLY A 34 23.73 0.06 -14.39
C GLY A 34 23.33 1.50 -14.71
N GLU A 35 22.05 1.87 -14.75
CA GLU A 35 21.58 3.25 -14.93
C GLU A 35 21.36 3.98 -13.60
N ILE A 36 20.80 3.28 -12.61
CA ILE A 36 20.51 3.79 -11.28
C ILE A 36 21.30 3.00 -10.23
N GLU A 37 21.86 3.70 -9.26
CA GLU A 37 22.43 3.14 -8.04
C GLU A 37 21.48 3.37 -6.88
N ILE A 38 20.94 2.30 -6.28
CA ILE A 38 19.99 2.40 -5.19
C ILE A 38 20.71 2.43 -3.84
N VAL A 39 20.40 3.43 -3.04
CA VAL A 39 20.83 3.59 -1.64
C VAL A 39 19.57 3.66 -0.77
N ILE A 40 19.56 2.95 0.34
CA ILE A 40 18.46 3.00 1.29
C ILE A 40 18.80 3.98 2.40
N ILE A 41 17.86 4.87 2.74
CA ILE A 41 17.96 5.74 3.92
C ILE A 41 16.75 5.43 4.80
N SER A 42 16.98 5.09 6.07
CA SER A 42 15.91 4.74 7.02
C SER A 42 15.98 5.58 8.28
N ASN A 43 14.83 5.90 8.87
CA ASN A 43 14.72 6.49 10.19
C ASN A 43 14.64 5.44 11.32
N SER A 44 14.62 4.13 10.98
CA SER A 44 14.60 2.99 11.90
C SER A 44 15.87 2.16 11.78
N THR A 45 16.47 1.82 12.93
CA THR A 45 17.70 1.00 13.00
C THR A 45 17.46 -0.46 12.60
N ASP A 46 16.22 -0.93 12.71
CA ASP A 46 15.88 -2.36 12.58
C ASP A 46 15.58 -2.77 11.13
N LEU A 47 15.67 -1.83 10.17
CA LEU A 47 15.28 -2.06 8.79
C LEU A 47 16.51 -2.39 7.93
N GLN A 48 16.87 -3.67 7.89
CA GLN A 48 17.79 -4.19 6.87
C GLN A 48 16.96 -4.77 5.71
N ILE A 49 17.14 -4.20 4.52
CA ILE A 49 16.46 -4.68 3.32
C ILE A 49 17.32 -5.77 2.66
N ASN A 50 16.76 -6.98 2.62
CA ASN A 50 17.31 -8.10 1.88
C ASN A 50 16.23 -8.61 0.92
N ILE A 51 16.48 -8.48 -0.37
CA ILE A 51 15.56 -8.92 -1.42
C ILE A 51 16.28 -9.95 -2.27
N LYS A 52 15.76 -11.17 -2.34
CA LYS A 52 16.35 -12.27 -3.13
C LYS A 52 17.85 -12.50 -2.83
N GLY A 53 18.24 -12.36 -1.55
CA GLY A 53 19.65 -12.54 -1.13
C GLY A 53 20.54 -11.31 -1.35
N LYS A 54 20.08 -10.28 -2.03
CA LYS A 54 20.81 -9.02 -2.20
C LYS A 54 20.56 -8.09 -1.01
N LYS A 55 21.65 -7.70 -0.35
CA LYS A 55 21.64 -6.66 0.70
C LYS A 55 21.86 -5.29 0.07
N PHE A 56 21.01 -4.33 0.40
CA PHE A 56 21.17 -2.94 -0.02
C PHE A 56 21.94 -2.16 1.04
N THR A 57 22.80 -1.25 0.59
CA THR A 57 23.50 -0.32 1.49
C THR A 57 22.47 0.58 2.15
N THR A 58 22.36 0.47 3.48
CA THR A 58 21.38 1.21 4.28
C THR A 58 22.08 2.20 5.19
N TYR A 59 21.65 3.45 5.14
CA TYR A 59 22.10 4.51 6.03
C TYR A 59 20.99 4.91 6.99
N TYR A 60 21.36 5.19 8.22
CA TYR A 60 20.42 5.57 9.25
C TYR A 60 20.39 7.09 9.45
N LEU A 61 19.19 7.66 9.35
CA LEU A 61 18.93 9.08 9.60
C LEU A 61 18.03 9.24 10.83
N ARG A 62 18.61 9.61 11.96
CA ARG A 62 17.82 10.03 13.12
C ARG A 62 17.82 11.55 13.23
N MET A 63 16.63 12.14 13.19
CA MET A 63 16.41 13.55 13.48
C MET A 63 15.55 13.67 14.73
N ASN A 64 16.02 14.40 15.74
CA ASN A 64 15.24 14.72 16.93
C ASN A 64 14.15 15.77 16.60
N PHE A 65 13.28 16.06 17.56
CA PHE A 65 12.18 17.01 17.36
C PHE A 65 12.67 18.39 16.89
N PHE A 66 13.71 18.91 17.52
CA PHE A 66 14.27 20.23 17.23
C PHE A 66 14.89 20.29 15.81
N GLU A 67 15.67 19.27 15.43
CA GLU A 67 16.24 19.15 14.08
C GLU A 67 15.17 19.10 13.01
N ARG A 68 14.06 18.39 13.23
CA ARG A 68 12.93 18.33 12.30
C ARG A 68 12.21 19.66 12.19
N HIS A 69 11.98 20.32 13.33
CA HIS A 69 11.31 21.63 13.36
C HIS A 69 12.12 22.69 12.64
N ILE A 70 13.44 22.74 12.85
CA ILE A 70 14.32 23.65 12.11
C ILE A 70 14.30 23.34 10.62
N ALA A 71 14.42 22.09 10.21
CA ALA A 71 14.38 21.72 8.80
C ALA A 71 13.07 22.15 8.13
N PHE A 72 11.95 22.00 8.84
CA PHE A 72 10.65 22.50 8.40
C PHE A 72 10.60 24.01 8.25
N LEU A 73 11.01 24.77 9.28
CA LEU A 73 10.99 26.23 9.27
C LEU A 73 11.90 26.80 8.17
N ARG A 74 13.06 26.20 7.93
CA ARG A 74 13.96 26.60 6.84
C ARG A 74 13.32 26.55 5.46
N ASN A 75 12.36 25.65 5.26
CA ASN A 75 11.65 25.51 3.99
C ASN A 75 10.40 26.39 3.89
N TYR A 76 9.65 26.54 4.99
CA TYR A 76 8.29 27.07 4.94
C TYR A 76 8.12 28.42 5.66
N ASP A 77 8.98 28.77 6.63
CA ASP A 77 8.94 30.08 7.27
C ASP A 77 9.65 31.13 6.37
N PRO A 78 8.95 32.19 5.93
CA PRO A 78 9.53 33.19 5.03
C PRO A 78 10.71 33.94 5.65
N THR A 79 10.70 34.21 6.96
CA THR A 79 11.75 34.93 7.68
C THR A 79 13.00 34.06 7.79
N ILE A 80 12.86 32.83 8.27
CA ILE A 80 13.98 31.91 8.42
C ILE A 80 14.56 31.55 7.05
N ARG A 81 13.75 31.39 6.02
CA ARG A 81 14.19 31.16 4.65
C ARG A 81 15.08 32.29 4.11
N ARG A 82 14.74 33.56 4.39
CA ARG A 82 15.55 34.71 4.00
C ARG A 82 16.88 34.77 4.74
N LEU A 83 16.89 34.38 6.02
CA LEU A 83 18.06 34.36 6.88
C LEU A 83 18.83 33.03 6.86
N LYS A 84 18.43 32.11 5.99
CA LYS A 84 18.95 30.73 5.90
C LYS A 84 20.49 30.67 5.89
N LYS A 85 21.17 31.56 5.17
CA LYS A 85 22.64 31.62 5.06
C LYS A 85 23.35 32.06 6.35
N TYR A 86 22.64 32.75 7.26
CA TYR A 86 23.17 33.22 8.54
C TYR A 86 22.83 32.24 9.70
N PHE A 87 21.98 31.24 9.48
CA PHE A 87 21.61 30.27 10.47
C PHE A 87 22.67 29.17 10.59
N PHE A 88 23.25 29.00 11.78
CA PHE A 88 24.27 27.98 12.09
C PHE A 88 23.71 26.55 12.05
N PHE A 89 22.41 26.35 12.14
CA PHE A 89 21.79 25.03 12.16
C PHE A 89 21.65 24.49 10.73
N LYS A 90 22.48 23.50 10.41
CA LYS A 90 22.45 22.82 9.12
C LYS A 90 21.33 21.79 9.09
N ASN A 91 20.66 21.66 7.95
CA ASN A 91 19.69 20.58 7.72
C ASN A 91 20.43 19.24 7.65
N LYS A 92 20.21 18.40 8.67
CA LYS A 92 20.89 17.10 8.81
C LYS A 92 20.60 16.14 7.67
N PHE A 93 19.37 16.18 7.14
CA PHE A 93 18.97 15.32 6.03
C PHE A 93 19.71 15.73 4.76
N GLU A 94 19.66 17.00 4.37
CA GLU A 94 20.39 17.52 3.21
C GLU A 94 21.91 17.28 3.31
N ASN A 95 22.48 17.42 4.50
CA ASN A 95 23.90 17.14 4.71
C ASN A 95 24.23 15.66 4.49
N LEU A 96 23.37 14.73 4.91
CA LEU A 96 23.54 13.31 4.65
C LEU A 96 23.48 13.03 3.15
N LEU A 97 22.48 13.59 2.45
CA LEU A 97 22.33 13.42 1.00
C LEU A 97 23.54 13.93 0.21
N LYS A 98 24.03 15.10 0.57
CA LYS A 98 25.27 15.69 -0.02
C LYS A 98 26.50 14.83 0.25
N LYS A 99 26.67 14.34 1.51
CA LYS A 99 27.76 13.43 1.88
C LYS A 99 27.77 12.14 1.08
N LEU A 100 26.57 11.62 0.76
CA LEU A 100 26.41 10.38 0.02
C LEU A 100 26.37 10.59 -1.50
N ASN A 101 26.47 11.84 -1.96
CA ASN A 101 26.30 12.24 -3.36
C ASN A 101 24.99 11.71 -3.96
N ILE A 102 23.88 11.91 -3.23
CA ILE A 102 22.55 11.51 -3.71
C ILE A 102 22.03 12.54 -4.71
N ASP A 103 21.62 12.06 -5.87
CA ASP A 103 21.07 12.90 -6.93
C ASP A 103 19.58 13.15 -6.76
N LEU A 104 18.85 12.14 -6.30
CA LEU A 104 17.39 12.11 -6.23
C LEU A 104 16.92 11.28 -5.04
N VAL A 105 15.86 11.72 -4.37
CA VAL A 105 15.21 10.96 -3.31
C VAL A 105 13.86 10.43 -3.78
N TYR A 106 13.55 9.18 -3.48
CA TYR A 106 12.24 8.60 -3.71
C TYR A 106 11.57 8.22 -2.38
N PHE A 107 10.41 8.84 -2.12
CA PHE A 107 9.53 8.48 -1.01
C PHE A 107 8.44 7.53 -1.53
N THR A 108 8.44 6.29 -1.06
CA THR A 108 7.47 5.27 -1.49
C THR A 108 6.08 5.44 -0.89
N GLY A 109 5.90 6.46 -0.05
CA GLY A 109 4.63 6.87 0.56
C GLY A 109 4.72 8.28 1.11
N PRO A 110 3.59 8.85 1.59
CA PRO A 110 3.58 10.16 2.25
C PRO A 110 4.47 10.17 3.50
N SER A 111 5.50 10.99 3.48
CA SER A 111 6.50 11.10 4.55
C SER A 111 6.72 12.55 4.96
N GLN A 112 6.79 12.83 6.27
CA GLN A 112 7.17 14.15 6.76
C GLN A 112 8.57 14.56 6.31
N TYR A 113 9.46 13.60 6.08
CA TYR A 113 10.83 13.87 5.65
C TYR A 113 10.89 14.53 4.27
N SER A 114 9.90 14.34 3.41
CA SER A 114 9.81 15.04 2.13
C SER A 114 9.69 16.57 2.29
N MET A 115 9.11 17.03 3.41
CA MET A 115 9.02 18.44 3.73
C MET A 115 10.33 19.05 4.24
N TYR A 116 11.32 18.22 4.59
CA TYR A 116 12.62 18.68 5.08
C TYR A 116 13.66 18.87 3.98
N LEU A 117 13.35 18.42 2.75
CA LEU A 117 14.25 18.63 1.61
C LEU A 117 14.25 20.10 1.18
N GLU A 118 15.43 20.68 1.03
CA GLU A 118 15.64 22.07 0.64
C GLU A 118 16.07 22.18 -0.84
N ASP A 119 17.15 21.51 -1.18
CA ASP A 119 17.85 21.62 -2.44
C ASP A 119 17.79 20.34 -3.27
N THR A 120 17.56 19.18 -2.62
CA THR A 120 17.53 17.88 -3.29
C THR A 120 16.16 17.61 -3.89
N ASP A 121 16.13 17.24 -5.18
CA ASP A 121 14.90 16.84 -5.87
C ASP A 121 14.35 15.53 -5.32
N PHE A 122 13.03 15.35 -5.40
CA PHE A 122 12.41 14.10 -4.98
C PHE A 122 11.17 13.70 -5.79
N ILE A 123 10.90 12.41 -5.79
CA ILE A 123 9.67 11.76 -6.25
C ILE A 123 8.91 11.27 -5.01
N ILE A 124 7.59 11.30 -5.04
CA ILE A 124 6.76 10.79 -3.95
C ILE A 124 5.62 9.93 -4.48
N THR A 125 5.35 8.79 -3.84
CA THR A 125 4.13 8.03 -4.06
C THR A 125 3.03 8.51 -3.14
N ILE A 126 1.85 8.79 -3.71
CA ILE A 126 0.61 9.11 -3.00
C ILE A 126 -0.43 8.06 -3.39
N PRO A 127 -0.62 7.02 -2.57
CA PRO A 127 -1.50 5.91 -2.92
C PRO A 127 -2.98 6.26 -2.79
N ASP A 128 -3.35 7.16 -1.89
CA ASP A 128 -4.73 7.54 -1.62
C ASP A 128 -4.83 8.98 -1.05
N VAL A 129 -6.05 9.48 -1.07
CA VAL A 129 -6.45 10.75 -0.44
C VAL A 129 -7.64 10.54 0.51
N SER A 130 -7.73 9.36 1.10
CA SER A 130 -8.88 8.87 1.88
C SER A 130 -9.26 9.77 3.06
N HIS A 131 -8.28 10.49 3.64
CA HIS A 131 -8.53 11.46 4.71
C HIS A 131 -9.42 12.64 4.25
N ARG A 132 -9.48 12.96 2.95
CA ARG A 132 -10.38 13.97 2.38
C ARG A 132 -11.72 13.41 1.94
N GLU A 133 -11.84 12.10 1.78
CA GLU A 133 -13.01 11.45 1.22
C GLU A 133 -13.88 10.74 2.26
N ASN A 134 -13.30 10.33 3.38
CA ASN A 134 -13.95 9.48 4.37
C ASN A 134 -13.84 10.09 5.78
N LEU A 135 -14.35 11.31 5.93
CA LEU A 135 -14.23 12.10 7.17
C LEU A 135 -15.01 11.50 8.35
N GLU A 136 -15.92 10.57 8.10
CA GLU A 136 -16.70 9.87 9.12
C GLU A 136 -15.85 8.90 9.95
N PHE A 137 -14.73 8.44 9.39
CA PHE A 137 -13.88 7.45 10.06
C PHE A 137 -12.89 8.10 11.03
N PRO A 138 -12.83 7.59 12.27
CA PRO A 138 -12.00 8.19 13.32
C PRO A 138 -10.49 8.15 13.03
N GLU A 139 -10.01 7.21 12.24
CA GLU A 139 -8.62 7.12 11.84
C GLU A 139 -8.16 8.26 10.93
N TRP A 140 -9.10 9.00 10.34
CA TRP A 140 -8.79 10.16 9.51
C TRP A 140 -8.95 11.49 10.25
N THR A 141 -9.83 11.54 11.27
CA THR A 141 -10.25 12.80 11.90
C THR A 141 -9.74 12.98 13.32
N LYS A 142 -9.44 11.87 14.03
CA LYS A 142 -8.94 11.95 15.41
C LYS A 142 -7.46 12.29 15.47
N SER A 143 -7.03 12.85 16.60
CA SER A 143 -5.62 13.12 16.92
C SER A 143 -4.89 13.96 15.88
N SER A 144 -5.59 14.91 15.24
CA SER A 144 -5.06 15.78 14.18
C SER A 144 -4.55 15.04 12.95
N GLU A 145 -4.94 13.79 12.73
CA GLU A 145 -4.46 12.97 11.62
C GLU A 145 -4.81 13.58 10.26
N PHE A 146 -6.01 14.17 10.13
CA PHE A 146 -6.40 14.91 8.93
C PHE A 146 -5.39 16.01 8.60
N LEU A 147 -5.13 16.89 9.56
CA LEU A 147 -4.21 18.03 9.36
C LEU A 147 -2.80 17.54 9.03
N ARG A 148 -2.32 16.52 9.74
CA ARG A 148 -1.00 15.95 9.52
C ARG A 148 -0.85 15.39 8.10
N ARG A 149 -1.82 14.60 7.64
CA ARG A 149 -1.78 14.00 6.29
C ARG A 149 -1.94 15.06 5.23
N ASP A 150 -2.87 15.98 5.40
CA ASP A 150 -3.15 17.04 4.44
C ASP A 150 -1.99 18.01 4.30
N GLU A 151 -1.31 18.34 5.39
CA GLU A 151 -0.10 19.15 5.37
C GLU A 151 1.04 18.47 4.60
N ILE A 152 1.28 17.18 4.85
CA ILE A 152 2.31 16.42 4.13
C ILE A 152 2.00 16.43 2.63
N LEU A 153 0.77 16.06 2.24
CA LEU A 153 0.41 15.92 0.84
C LEU A 153 0.40 17.25 0.10
N SER A 154 -0.20 18.29 0.69
CA SER A 154 -0.27 19.62 0.06
C SER A 154 1.12 20.25 -0.14
N LYS A 155 2.05 20.04 0.79
CA LYS A 155 3.41 20.60 0.68
C LYS A 155 4.32 19.76 -0.20
N SER A 156 4.23 18.43 -0.10
CA SER A 156 5.12 17.52 -0.83
C SER A 156 4.73 17.35 -2.28
N ALA A 157 3.42 17.20 -2.59
CA ALA A 157 2.98 16.94 -3.96
C ALA A 157 3.33 18.08 -4.91
N VAL A 158 3.21 19.33 -4.47
CA VAL A 158 3.53 20.51 -5.31
C VAL A 158 5.03 20.70 -5.51
N LYS A 159 5.87 20.27 -4.56
CA LYS A 159 7.32 20.41 -4.61
C LYS A 159 8.02 19.23 -5.30
N ALA A 160 7.43 18.03 -5.28
CA ALA A 160 7.98 16.85 -5.94
C ALA A 160 8.16 17.07 -7.45
N ILE A 161 9.26 16.62 -8.03
CA ILE A 161 9.45 16.66 -9.48
C ILE A 161 8.45 15.74 -10.21
N ALA A 162 8.03 14.68 -9.53
CA ALA A 162 6.97 13.80 -9.99
C ALA A 162 6.23 13.19 -8.80
N VAL A 163 4.94 12.94 -8.98
CA VAL A 163 4.09 12.18 -8.06
C VAL A 163 3.73 10.86 -8.71
N ILE A 164 3.90 9.75 -7.99
CA ILE A 164 3.45 8.43 -8.41
C ILE A 164 2.16 8.11 -7.65
N THR A 165 1.22 7.47 -8.33
CA THR A 165 0.00 6.93 -7.71
C THR A 165 -0.37 5.59 -8.32
N ASN A 166 -1.27 4.84 -7.68
CA ASN A 166 -1.56 3.46 -8.06
C ASN A 166 -2.88 3.30 -8.84
N ALA A 167 -3.57 4.40 -9.12
CA ALA A 167 -4.79 4.38 -9.94
C ALA A 167 -5.04 5.74 -10.60
N ARG A 168 -5.61 5.70 -11.81
CA ARG A 168 -5.94 6.92 -12.57
C ARG A 168 -6.89 7.84 -11.81
N ILE A 169 -7.84 7.28 -11.08
CA ILE A 169 -8.78 8.10 -10.29
C ILE A 169 -8.05 8.88 -9.18
N ILE A 170 -7.01 8.32 -8.58
CA ILE A 170 -6.23 9.04 -7.57
C ILE A 170 -5.39 10.16 -8.21
N LYS A 171 -4.88 9.95 -9.43
CA LYS A 171 -4.23 11.02 -10.22
C LYS A 171 -5.14 12.23 -10.37
N GLU A 172 -6.41 12.01 -10.75
CA GLU A 172 -7.40 13.09 -10.90
C GLU A 172 -7.66 13.81 -9.56
N LYS A 173 -7.78 13.06 -8.47
CA LYS A 173 -7.99 13.61 -7.13
C LYS A 173 -6.78 14.40 -6.62
N ILE A 174 -5.57 13.90 -6.79
CA ILE A 174 -4.33 14.62 -6.40
C ILE A 174 -4.26 15.95 -7.16
N SER A 175 -4.50 15.92 -8.47
CA SER A 175 -4.51 17.13 -9.28
C SER A 175 -5.56 18.14 -8.79
N SER A 176 -6.77 17.69 -8.52
CA SER A 176 -7.87 18.54 -8.05
C SER A 176 -7.66 19.08 -6.64
N PHE A 177 -7.24 18.23 -5.68
CA PHE A 177 -7.14 18.64 -4.27
C PHE A 177 -5.89 19.45 -3.94
N TYR A 178 -4.80 19.22 -4.67
CA TYR A 178 -3.49 19.83 -4.39
C TYR A 178 -2.94 20.68 -5.53
N SER A 179 -3.71 20.90 -6.60
CA SER A 179 -3.32 21.72 -7.75
C SER A 179 -1.99 21.29 -8.39
N VAL A 180 -1.76 19.96 -8.45
CA VAL A 180 -0.60 19.39 -9.13
C VAL A 180 -0.92 19.16 -10.58
N GLU A 181 -0.06 19.62 -11.49
CA GLU A 181 -0.22 19.40 -12.93
C GLU A 181 -0.27 17.91 -13.27
N LYS A 182 -1.25 17.51 -14.09
CA LYS A 182 -1.49 16.08 -14.41
C LYS A 182 -0.32 15.40 -15.10
N ASP A 183 0.49 16.12 -15.86
CA ASP A 183 1.68 15.63 -16.54
C ASP A 183 2.85 15.32 -15.58
N ARG A 184 2.78 15.82 -14.34
CA ARG A 184 3.69 15.48 -13.24
C ARG A 184 3.20 14.30 -12.39
N ILE A 185 2.00 13.75 -12.67
CA ILE A 185 1.44 12.63 -11.92
C ILE A 185 1.43 11.39 -12.80
N TYR A 186 2.15 10.38 -12.39
CA TYR A 186 2.33 9.11 -13.10
C TYR A 186 1.57 7.99 -12.40
N VAL A 187 0.99 7.07 -13.17
CA VAL A 187 0.24 5.94 -12.65
C VAL A 187 1.08 4.68 -12.82
N ILE A 188 1.43 4.08 -11.69
CA ILE A 188 2.05 2.75 -11.61
C ILE A 188 1.13 1.90 -10.76
N ASN A 189 0.42 0.95 -11.39
CA ASN A 189 -0.60 0.15 -10.72
C ASN A 189 0.03 -0.76 -9.65
N HIS A 190 -0.73 -1.06 -8.60
CA HIS A 190 -0.34 -2.07 -7.63
C HIS A 190 -0.14 -3.44 -8.27
N ARG A 191 0.74 -4.21 -7.67
CA ARG A 191 1.03 -5.60 -8.02
C ARG A 191 0.82 -6.51 -6.82
N PRO A 192 0.71 -7.81 -7.03
CA PRO A 192 0.78 -8.76 -5.92
C PRO A 192 2.05 -8.53 -5.09
N SER A 193 1.98 -8.73 -3.78
CA SER A 193 3.16 -8.73 -2.92
C SER A 193 4.22 -9.71 -3.44
N ILE A 194 5.48 -9.48 -3.08
CA ILE A 194 6.60 -10.27 -3.61
C ILE A 194 6.45 -11.77 -3.28
N GLY A 195 5.88 -12.11 -2.12
CA GLY A 195 5.61 -13.49 -1.73
C GLY A 195 4.59 -14.17 -2.66
N VAL A 196 3.54 -13.44 -3.08
CA VAL A 196 2.54 -13.94 -4.02
C VAL A 196 3.04 -13.88 -5.47
N ALA A 197 3.75 -12.81 -5.85
CA ALA A 197 4.28 -12.65 -7.20
C ALA A 197 5.25 -13.78 -7.59
N ASN A 198 6.09 -14.20 -6.65
CA ASN A 198 7.08 -15.28 -6.85
C ASN A 198 6.56 -16.68 -6.51
N PHE A 199 5.27 -16.82 -6.14
CA PHE A 199 4.69 -18.13 -5.85
C PHE A 199 4.45 -18.91 -7.15
N GLU A 200 5.15 -20.03 -7.30
CA GLU A 200 5.09 -20.85 -8.51
C GLU A 200 4.30 -22.14 -8.30
N ASN A 201 4.55 -22.84 -7.19
CA ASN A 201 4.01 -24.19 -6.97
C ASN A 201 3.36 -24.34 -5.61
N PHE A 202 2.14 -24.91 -5.61
CA PHE A 202 1.47 -25.28 -4.40
C PHE A 202 2.03 -26.61 -3.85
N ASP A 203 2.53 -26.57 -2.61
CA ASP A 203 2.96 -27.75 -1.88
C ASP A 203 1.93 -28.13 -0.82
N SER A 204 1.34 -29.31 -0.98
CA SER A 204 0.29 -29.81 -0.07
C SER A 204 0.82 -30.06 1.35
N SER A 205 2.08 -30.50 1.49
CA SER A 205 2.72 -30.73 2.80
C SER A 205 2.85 -29.41 3.57
N THR A 206 3.34 -28.37 2.91
CA THR A 206 3.42 -27.01 3.46
C THR A 206 2.03 -26.45 3.79
N SER A 207 1.04 -26.69 2.93
CA SER A 207 -0.35 -26.29 3.17
C SER A 207 -0.90 -26.89 4.45
N GLU A 208 -0.71 -28.19 4.68
CA GLU A 208 -1.19 -28.84 5.91
C GLU A 208 -0.46 -28.34 7.17
N LYS A 209 0.86 -28.08 7.08
CA LYS A 209 1.61 -27.46 8.18
C LYS A 209 1.06 -26.07 8.53
N ILE A 210 0.72 -25.26 7.52
CA ILE A 210 0.16 -23.91 7.71
C ILE A 210 -1.25 -23.99 8.31
N LYS A 211 -2.09 -24.90 7.83
CA LYS A 211 -3.42 -25.15 8.40
C LYS A 211 -3.33 -25.51 9.88
N THR A 212 -2.40 -26.38 10.24
CA THR A 212 -2.16 -26.78 11.63
C THR A 212 -1.59 -25.64 12.47
N LYS A 213 -0.55 -24.93 11.95
CA LYS A 213 0.11 -23.81 12.63
C LYS A 213 -0.88 -22.71 13.03
N TYR A 214 -1.79 -22.37 12.13
CA TYR A 214 -2.76 -21.29 12.31
C TYR A 214 -4.15 -21.79 12.71
N ASN A 215 -4.32 -23.09 12.95
CA ASN A 215 -5.61 -23.71 13.28
C ASN A 215 -6.73 -23.28 12.31
N LEU A 216 -6.44 -23.34 11.01
CA LEU A 216 -7.36 -22.85 9.99
C LEU A 216 -8.62 -23.71 9.89
N PRO A 217 -9.81 -23.11 9.71
CA PRO A 217 -11.04 -23.85 9.49
C PRO A 217 -11.06 -24.51 8.10
N LYS A 218 -11.86 -25.56 7.94
CA LYS A 218 -11.96 -26.31 6.66
C LYS A 218 -12.44 -25.44 5.49
N LYS A 219 -13.39 -24.54 5.75
CA LYS A 219 -13.95 -23.63 4.74
C LYS A 219 -13.98 -22.21 5.31
N TYR A 220 -13.36 -21.29 4.63
CA TYR A 220 -13.35 -19.89 5.08
C TYR A 220 -13.27 -18.90 3.93
N ILE A 221 -13.74 -17.69 4.18
CA ILE A 221 -13.44 -16.49 3.41
C ILE A 221 -12.26 -15.77 4.05
N PHE A 222 -11.40 -15.17 3.25
CA PHE A 222 -10.16 -14.56 3.70
C PHE A 222 -10.22 -13.03 3.60
N TYR A 223 -9.78 -12.34 4.65
CA TYR A 223 -9.67 -10.89 4.67
C TYR A 223 -8.35 -10.42 5.28
N PRO A 224 -7.29 -10.20 4.46
CA PRO A 224 -6.01 -9.65 4.88
C PRO A 224 -6.10 -8.13 4.96
N ALA A 225 -6.47 -7.60 6.12
CA ALA A 225 -6.61 -6.16 6.34
C ALA A 225 -6.28 -5.78 7.79
N MET A 226 -5.60 -4.65 7.96
CA MET A 226 -5.40 -4.05 9.28
C MET A 226 -6.73 -3.81 9.99
N TYR A 227 -6.76 -3.96 11.31
CA TYR A 227 -7.96 -3.75 12.10
C TYR A 227 -8.22 -2.25 12.30
N LEU A 228 -8.93 -1.65 11.33
CA LEU A 228 -9.36 -0.26 11.28
C LEU A 228 -10.86 -0.16 11.00
N PRO A 229 -11.56 0.88 11.49
CA PRO A 229 -13.00 1.08 11.27
C PRO A 229 -13.42 1.03 9.80
N HIS A 230 -12.74 1.75 8.90
CA HIS A 230 -13.09 1.76 7.47
C HIS A 230 -12.91 0.42 6.76
N LYS A 231 -12.20 -0.53 7.37
CA LYS A 231 -12.05 -1.90 6.83
C LYS A 231 -13.29 -2.77 7.07
N ASN A 232 -14.22 -2.34 7.94
CA ASN A 232 -15.57 -2.94 8.06
C ASN A 232 -15.57 -4.44 8.43
N HIS A 233 -14.70 -4.86 9.34
CA HIS A 233 -14.64 -6.27 9.79
C HIS A 233 -15.95 -6.77 10.40
N LYS A 234 -16.71 -5.87 11.06
CA LYS A 234 -18.04 -6.15 11.60
C LYS A 234 -18.96 -6.74 10.54
N TYR A 235 -18.98 -6.15 9.35
CA TYR A 235 -19.75 -6.60 8.21
C TYR A 235 -19.46 -8.07 7.84
N VAL A 236 -18.18 -8.49 7.85
CA VAL A 236 -17.81 -9.89 7.56
C VAL A 236 -18.34 -10.82 8.65
N ILE A 237 -18.29 -10.42 9.92
CA ILE A 237 -18.81 -11.22 11.03
C ILE A 237 -20.34 -11.40 10.88
N ASP A 238 -21.07 -10.33 10.54
CA ASP A 238 -22.52 -10.39 10.27
C ASP A 238 -22.82 -11.30 9.07
N THR A 239 -21.99 -11.23 8.01
CA THR A 239 -22.08 -12.10 6.84
C THR A 239 -21.92 -13.56 7.22
N ILE A 240 -20.94 -13.92 8.06
CA ILE A 240 -20.73 -15.29 8.53
C ILE A 240 -21.95 -15.81 9.28
N LYS A 241 -22.56 -14.97 10.14
CA LYS A 241 -23.81 -15.33 10.81
C LYS A 241 -24.93 -15.65 9.81
N ILE A 242 -25.12 -14.79 8.81
CA ILE A 242 -26.15 -14.99 7.76
C ILE A 242 -25.88 -16.26 6.97
N LEU A 243 -24.64 -16.55 6.55
CA LEU A 243 -24.26 -17.76 5.82
C LEU A 243 -24.59 -19.03 6.60
N ASN A 244 -24.27 -19.07 7.90
CA ASN A 244 -24.51 -20.23 8.73
C ASN A 244 -25.99 -20.39 9.10
N GLU A 245 -26.71 -19.33 9.47
CA GLU A 245 -28.07 -19.39 10.00
C GLU A 245 -29.15 -19.43 8.88
N LYS A 246 -28.99 -18.65 7.82
CA LYS A 246 -29.99 -18.56 6.75
C LYS A 246 -29.73 -19.48 5.56
N PHE A 247 -28.44 -19.61 5.18
CA PHE A 247 -28.07 -20.41 4.00
C PHE A 247 -27.56 -21.81 4.34
N ASN A 248 -27.44 -22.16 5.65
CA ASN A 248 -26.92 -23.43 6.12
C ASN A 248 -25.54 -23.78 5.48
N LYS A 249 -24.70 -22.78 5.28
CA LYS A 249 -23.34 -22.92 4.75
C LYS A 249 -22.35 -22.81 5.91
N ASP A 250 -21.71 -23.91 6.27
CA ASP A 250 -20.67 -23.94 7.32
C ASP A 250 -19.37 -23.29 6.82
N ILE A 251 -19.34 -21.94 6.88
CA ILE A 251 -18.21 -21.11 6.45
C ILE A 251 -17.74 -20.25 7.62
N SER A 252 -16.43 -20.11 7.75
CA SER A 252 -15.75 -19.24 8.72
C SER A 252 -15.13 -18.04 8.05
N ALA A 253 -14.65 -17.07 8.82
CA ALA A 253 -13.79 -15.99 8.32
C ALA A 253 -12.40 -16.09 8.96
N VAL A 254 -11.37 -15.85 8.16
CA VAL A 254 -9.99 -15.72 8.60
C VAL A 254 -9.53 -14.29 8.32
N PHE A 255 -9.22 -13.58 9.37
CA PHE A 255 -8.67 -12.22 9.34
C PHE A 255 -7.17 -12.26 9.60
N CYS A 256 -6.40 -11.47 8.84
CA CYS A 256 -4.97 -11.34 9.00
C CYS A 256 -4.56 -9.88 8.86
N GLY A 257 -3.90 -9.32 9.87
CA GLY A 257 -3.44 -7.93 9.82
C GLY A 257 -3.02 -7.38 11.17
N SER A 258 -2.30 -6.27 11.14
CA SER A 258 -1.84 -5.61 12.37
C SER A 258 -2.98 -4.89 13.09
N ASP A 259 -2.97 -4.95 14.42
CA ASP A 259 -3.87 -4.16 15.26
C ASP A 259 -3.47 -2.68 15.23
N LYS A 260 -4.46 -1.85 14.96
CA LYS A 260 -4.38 -0.38 15.04
C LYS A 260 -5.32 0.18 16.14
N GLY A 261 -5.55 -0.62 17.18
CA GLY A 261 -6.40 -0.27 18.32
C GLY A 261 -7.89 -0.62 18.16
N TYR A 262 -8.24 -1.42 17.14
CA TYR A 262 -9.64 -1.78 16.88
C TYR A 262 -9.93 -3.28 17.03
N LEU A 263 -8.91 -4.14 17.13
CA LEU A 263 -9.04 -5.60 17.19
C LEU A 263 -9.91 -6.07 18.36
N ASN A 264 -9.69 -5.52 19.56
CA ASN A 264 -10.47 -5.92 20.74
C ASN A 264 -11.97 -5.65 20.59
N LYS A 265 -12.35 -4.54 19.92
CA LYS A 265 -13.76 -4.25 19.62
C LYS A 265 -14.37 -5.28 18.68
N ILE A 266 -13.61 -5.70 17.66
CA ILE A 266 -14.05 -6.69 16.67
C ILE A 266 -14.21 -8.07 17.35
N LYS A 267 -13.24 -8.48 18.20
CA LYS A 267 -13.31 -9.72 18.98
C LYS A 267 -14.54 -9.75 19.88
N LYS A 268 -14.74 -8.69 20.66
CA LYS A 268 -15.91 -8.55 21.55
C LYS A 268 -17.23 -8.64 20.79
N TYR A 269 -17.32 -7.95 19.64
CA TYR A 269 -18.51 -8.03 18.79
C TYR A 269 -18.80 -9.47 18.31
N SER A 270 -17.76 -10.21 17.90
CA SER A 270 -17.94 -11.62 17.48
C SER A 270 -18.45 -12.52 18.60
N GLU A 271 -18.11 -12.22 19.85
CA GLU A 271 -18.64 -12.90 21.05
C GLU A 271 -20.09 -12.53 21.33
N GLU A 272 -20.42 -11.25 21.29
CA GLU A 272 -21.77 -10.73 21.54
C GLU A 272 -22.83 -11.33 20.61
N ILE A 273 -22.47 -11.61 19.35
CA ILE A 273 -23.41 -12.22 18.38
C ILE A 273 -23.20 -13.72 18.20
N ASN A 274 -22.50 -14.39 19.13
CA ASN A 274 -22.24 -15.84 19.15
C ASN A 274 -21.51 -16.39 17.92
N GLN A 275 -20.64 -15.58 17.28
CA GLN A 275 -19.84 -16.02 16.12
C GLN A 275 -18.36 -16.28 16.44
N LYS A 276 -17.92 -16.18 17.71
CA LYS A 276 -16.52 -16.36 18.14
C LYS A 276 -15.85 -17.61 17.56
N LYS A 277 -16.56 -18.74 17.50
CA LYS A 277 -16.02 -20.01 16.98
C LYS A 277 -15.85 -20.06 15.46
N LYS A 278 -16.41 -19.08 14.74
CA LYS A 278 -16.36 -18.98 13.27
C LYS A 278 -15.41 -17.89 12.77
N ILE A 279 -14.84 -17.08 13.67
CA ILE A 279 -13.96 -15.99 13.33
C ILE A 279 -12.55 -16.27 13.85
N PHE A 280 -11.60 -16.35 12.93
CA PHE A 280 -10.21 -16.64 13.21
C PHE A 280 -9.38 -15.38 13.00
N PHE A 281 -8.67 -14.97 14.03
CA PHE A 281 -7.81 -13.78 14.00
C PHE A 281 -6.36 -14.25 13.95
N LEU A 282 -5.70 -13.99 12.83
CA LEU A 282 -4.28 -14.24 12.70
C LEU A 282 -3.53 -12.91 12.95
N ASP A 283 -2.43 -13.01 13.65
CA ASP A 283 -1.49 -11.90 13.80
C ASP A 283 -0.67 -11.71 12.51
N PHE A 284 0.61 -11.43 12.64
CA PHE A 284 1.51 -11.39 11.49
C PHE A 284 1.69 -12.78 10.87
N VAL A 285 1.55 -12.83 9.56
CA VAL A 285 1.80 -14.03 8.74
C VAL A 285 2.99 -13.74 7.85
N GLU A 286 3.93 -14.68 7.81
CA GLU A 286 5.10 -14.60 6.96
C GLU A 286 4.69 -14.58 5.48
N ASP A 287 5.40 -13.77 4.68
CA ASP A 287 5.07 -13.53 3.26
C ASP A 287 5.00 -14.83 2.44
N GLU A 288 5.83 -15.83 2.77
CA GLU A 288 5.86 -17.14 2.12
C GLU A 288 4.61 -17.99 2.40
N TYR A 289 3.87 -17.72 3.50
CA TYR A 289 2.66 -18.45 3.87
C TYR A 289 1.39 -17.77 3.35
N LEU A 290 1.45 -16.51 3.01
CA LEU A 290 0.30 -15.74 2.54
C LEU A 290 -0.40 -16.40 1.32
N PRO A 291 0.31 -16.90 0.28
CA PRO A 291 -0.31 -17.58 -0.84
C PRO A 291 -1.18 -18.78 -0.41
N TYR A 292 -0.75 -19.53 0.59
CA TYR A 292 -1.49 -20.69 1.08
C TYR A 292 -2.80 -20.31 1.80
N LEU A 293 -2.83 -19.15 2.50
CA LEU A 293 -4.06 -18.64 3.10
C LEU A 293 -5.09 -18.27 2.01
N TYR A 294 -4.65 -17.67 0.92
CA TYR A 294 -5.52 -17.44 -0.24
C TYR A 294 -6.01 -18.74 -0.85
N LEU A 295 -5.10 -19.65 -1.20
CA LEU A 295 -5.41 -20.89 -1.94
C LEU A 295 -6.30 -21.85 -1.16
N ASN A 296 -6.26 -21.84 0.17
CA ASN A 296 -7.16 -22.61 1.02
C ASN A 296 -8.50 -21.91 1.29
N SER A 297 -8.66 -20.64 0.89
CA SER A 297 -9.91 -19.88 1.07
C SER A 297 -10.93 -20.13 -0.04
N GLN A 298 -12.20 -19.84 0.24
CA GLN A 298 -13.27 -19.86 -0.77
C GLN A 298 -13.28 -18.58 -1.60
N ALA A 299 -12.88 -17.47 -1.00
CA ALA A 299 -12.85 -16.15 -1.62
C ALA A 299 -12.03 -15.15 -0.80
N LEU A 300 -11.52 -14.12 -1.46
CA LEU A 300 -11.11 -12.87 -0.85
C LEU A 300 -12.33 -11.96 -0.68
N VAL A 301 -12.48 -11.34 0.50
CA VAL A 301 -13.55 -10.37 0.74
C VAL A 301 -12.95 -9.03 1.15
N MET A 302 -13.46 -7.95 0.56
CA MET A 302 -12.96 -6.58 0.75
C MET A 302 -14.14 -5.62 0.97
N PRO A 303 -14.83 -5.67 2.15
CA PRO A 303 -15.98 -4.81 2.45
C PRO A 303 -15.55 -3.41 2.92
N THR A 304 -14.42 -2.94 2.45
CA THR A 304 -13.80 -1.67 2.86
C THR A 304 -14.54 -0.46 2.30
N PHE A 305 -14.61 0.62 3.07
CA PHE A 305 -15.13 1.92 2.63
C PHE A 305 -14.07 2.80 1.97
N SER A 306 -12.79 2.41 2.01
CA SER A 306 -11.69 3.21 1.48
C SER A 306 -10.84 2.43 0.50
N GLY A 307 -10.34 3.16 -0.48
CA GLY A 307 -9.41 2.70 -1.49
C GLY A 307 -10.06 2.43 -2.81
N PRO A 308 -9.45 2.75 -3.96
CA PRO A 308 -9.34 1.82 -5.06
C PRO A 308 -7.99 1.12 -5.08
N THR A 309 -7.07 1.48 -4.22
CA THR A 309 -5.66 1.08 -4.27
C THR A 309 -5.34 0.10 -3.13
N ASN A 310 -5.89 -1.11 -3.22
CA ASN A 310 -5.57 -2.20 -2.30
C ASN A 310 -4.82 -3.32 -3.04
N ILE A 311 -3.78 -3.89 -2.42
CA ILE A 311 -2.96 -4.99 -2.97
C ILE A 311 -3.71 -6.33 -3.02
N PRO A 312 -4.52 -6.74 -2.00
CA PRO A 312 -5.13 -8.07 -1.94
C PRO A 312 -5.91 -8.51 -3.18
N PRO A 313 -6.68 -7.67 -3.89
CA PRO A 313 -7.33 -8.09 -5.13
C PRO A 313 -6.35 -8.57 -6.21
N TRP A 314 -5.20 -7.93 -6.36
CA TRP A 314 -4.17 -8.32 -7.33
C TRP A 314 -3.53 -9.65 -6.96
N GLU A 315 -3.36 -9.92 -5.66
CA GLU A 315 -2.90 -11.21 -5.14
C GLU A 315 -3.92 -12.32 -5.44
N ALA A 316 -5.19 -12.05 -5.17
CA ALA A 316 -6.28 -12.99 -5.46
C ALA A 316 -6.41 -13.27 -6.97
N PHE A 317 -6.24 -12.27 -7.84
CA PHE A 317 -6.22 -12.47 -9.30
C PHE A 317 -5.07 -13.39 -9.73
N LYS A 318 -3.86 -13.16 -9.20
CA LYS A 318 -2.69 -14.00 -9.47
C LYS A 318 -2.92 -15.46 -9.04
N LEU A 319 -3.53 -15.66 -7.88
CA LEU A 319 -3.79 -16.98 -7.29
C LEU A 319 -5.13 -17.59 -7.75
N LYS A 320 -5.86 -16.90 -8.62
CA LYS A 320 -7.17 -17.35 -9.16
C LYS A 320 -8.18 -17.61 -8.03
N ILE A 321 -8.32 -16.66 -7.13
CA ILE A 321 -9.29 -16.66 -6.04
C ILE A 321 -10.39 -15.64 -6.35
N PRO A 322 -11.70 -15.98 -6.17
CA PRO A 322 -12.79 -15.02 -6.36
C PRO A 322 -12.65 -13.83 -5.40
N VAL A 323 -12.92 -12.64 -5.91
CA VAL A 323 -12.84 -11.39 -5.14
C VAL A 323 -14.23 -10.79 -5.00
N PHE A 324 -14.61 -10.51 -3.74
CA PHE A 324 -15.78 -9.69 -3.39
C PHE A 324 -15.31 -8.33 -2.92
N TYR A 325 -15.80 -7.27 -3.52
CA TYR A 325 -15.36 -5.92 -3.20
C TYR A 325 -16.54 -4.97 -3.04
N SER A 326 -16.46 -4.06 -2.05
CA SER A 326 -17.47 -3.01 -1.86
C SER A 326 -17.71 -2.21 -3.13
N ASP A 327 -18.98 -2.00 -3.49
CA ASP A 327 -19.37 -1.11 -4.57
C ASP A 327 -19.30 0.35 -4.11
N ILE A 328 -18.10 0.85 -3.97
CA ILE A 328 -17.83 2.23 -3.58
C ILE A 328 -17.50 3.10 -4.80
N HIS A 329 -17.59 4.41 -4.61
CA HIS A 329 -17.37 5.37 -5.70
C HIS A 329 -16.07 5.11 -6.48
N ASN A 330 -16.19 5.04 -7.81
CA ASN A 330 -15.08 4.83 -8.77
C ASN A 330 -14.35 3.48 -8.71
N ILE A 331 -14.73 2.54 -7.86
CA ILE A 331 -14.06 1.23 -7.77
C ILE A 331 -14.19 0.44 -9.07
N ARG A 332 -15.32 0.59 -9.77
CA ARG A 332 -15.57 -0.06 -11.06
C ARG A 332 -14.62 0.39 -12.17
N ASN A 333 -14.05 1.59 -12.06
CA ASN A 333 -13.01 2.08 -12.98
C ASN A 333 -11.69 1.32 -12.85
N VAL A 334 -11.44 0.73 -11.68
CA VAL A 334 -10.20 -0.04 -11.40
C VAL A 334 -10.40 -1.52 -11.71
N TYR A 335 -11.41 -2.15 -11.13
CA TYR A 335 -11.59 -3.60 -11.24
C TYR A 335 -12.62 -4.03 -12.28
N LYS A 336 -13.32 -3.08 -12.93
CA LYS A 336 -14.34 -3.34 -13.97
C LYS A 336 -15.33 -4.41 -13.49
N ASP A 337 -15.45 -5.50 -14.21
CA ASP A 337 -16.28 -6.67 -13.91
C ASP A 337 -15.46 -7.91 -13.46
N CYS A 338 -14.25 -7.65 -12.93
CA CYS A 338 -13.33 -8.68 -12.46
C CYS A 338 -13.56 -9.08 -10.99
N VAL A 339 -14.45 -8.39 -10.30
CA VAL A 339 -14.81 -8.65 -8.89
C VAL A 339 -16.33 -8.75 -8.76
N TYR A 340 -16.79 -9.47 -7.74
CA TYR A 340 -18.20 -9.45 -7.35
C TYR A 340 -18.45 -8.25 -6.45
N TYR A 341 -19.26 -7.30 -6.89
CA TYR A 341 -19.56 -6.09 -6.15
C TYR A 341 -20.62 -6.34 -5.07
N ILE A 342 -20.36 -5.83 -3.87
CA ILE A 342 -21.20 -5.98 -2.68
C ILE A 342 -21.58 -4.62 -2.11
N ASP A 343 -22.78 -4.50 -1.56
CA ASP A 343 -23.20 -3.33 -0.80
C ASP A 343 -22.51 -3.32 0.57
N PRO A 344 -21.63 -2.36 0.87
CA PRO A 344 -20.88 -2.31 2.12
C PRO A 344 -21.73 -2.04 3.38
N PHE A 345 -23.01 -1.69 3.20
CA PHE A 345 -23.96 -1.48 4.30
C PHE A 345 -24.87 -2.68 4.55
N ASN A 346 -24.94 -3.63 3.60
CA ASN A 346 -25.82 -4.80 3.68
C ASN A 346 -25.03 -6.12 3.66
N PRO A 347 -24.76 -6.76 4.82
CA PRO A 347 -24.02 -8.02 4.90
C PRO A 347 -24.68 -9.19 4.14
N ALA A 348 -26.00 -9.14 3.91
CA ALA A 348 -26.69 -10.16 3.13
C ALA A 348 -26.21 -10.17 1.66
N SER A 349 -25.84 -9.02 1.12
CA SER A 349 -25.30 -8.89 -0.23
C SER A 349 -24.03 -9.74 -0.43
N LEU A 350 -23.13 -9.80 0.54
CA LEU A 350 -21.95 -10.66 0.51
C LEU A 350 -22.34 -12.12 0.69
N ALA A 351 -23.26 -12.43 1.62
CA ALA A 351 -23.69 -13.80 1.87
C ALA A 351 -24.34 -14.42 0.60
N GLU A 352 -25.24 -13.70 -0.03
CA GLU A 352 -25.89 -14.11 -1.29
C GLU A 352 -24.87 -14.29 -2.41
N GLY A 353 -23.94 -13.33 -2.55
CA GLY A 353 -22.85 -13.41 -3.53
C GLY A 353 -21.95 -14.62 -3.34
N ILE A 354 -21.60 -14.96 -2.09
CA ILE A 354 -20.78 -16.16 -1.78
C ILE A 354 -21.54 -17.43 -2.18
N VAL A 355 -22.80 -17.54 -1.83
CA VAL A 355 -23.65 -18.69 -2.22
C VAL A 355 -23.71 -18.80 -3.75
N ASP A 356 -24.00 -17.71 -4.44
CA ASP A 356 -24.06 -17.65 -5.90
C ASP A 356 -22.74 -18.12 -6.55
N ILE A 357 -21.58 -17.67 -6.07
CA ILE A 357 -20.29 -18.07 -6.64
C ILE A 357 -19.91 -19.53 -6.28
N ILE A 358 -20.29 -20.03 -5.10
CA ILE A 358 -20.01 -21.42 -4.72
C ILE A 358 -20.87 -22.38 -5.55
N ASP A 359 -22.15 -22.05 -5.74
CA ASP A 359 -23.12 -22.94 -6.38
C ASP A 359 -23.09 -22.80 -7.93
N ASN A 360 -22.55 -21.71 -8.48
CA ASN A 360 -22.45 -21.47 -9.92
C ASN A 360 -20.99 -21.51 -10.45
N LYS A 361 -20.56 -22.72 -10.84
CA LYS A 361 -19.19 -22.96 -11.36
C LYS A 361 -18.84 -22.09 -12.58
N GLN A 362 -19.80 -21.85 -13.48
CA GLN A 362 -19.57 -21.05 -14.69
C GLN A 362 -19.31 -19.58 -14.34
N LYS A 363 -20.11 -19.02 -13.43
CA LYS A 363 -19.96 -17.65 -12.97
C LYS A 363 -18.62 -17.45 -12.25
N LYS A 364 -18.27 -18.42 -11.37
CA LYS A 364 -16.96 -18.46 -10.72
C LYS A 364 -15.82 -18.47 -11.74
N SER A 365 -15.86 -19.37 -12.72
CA SER A 365 -14.84 -19.51 -13.75
C SER A 365 -14.66 -18.21 -14.55
N ASN A 366 -15.76 -17.57 -14.94
CA ASN A 366 -15.74 -16.30 -15.67
C ASN A 366 -15.09 -15.18 -14.83
N LEU A 367 -15.43 -15.09 -13.54
CA LEU A 367 -14.86 -14.08 -12.65
C LEU A 367 -13.34 -14.25 -12.50
N LEU A 368 -12.88 -15.49 -12.29
CA LEU A 368 -11.46 -15.82 -12.18
C LEU A 368 -10.69 -15.49 -13.47
N LYS A 369 -11.26 -15.82 -14.63
CA LYS A 369 -10.67 -15.49 -15.93
C LYS A 369 -10.50 -13.99 -16.09
N LYS A 370 -11.56 -13.20 -15.87
CA LYS A 370 -11.53 -11.75 -15.98
C LYS A 370 -10.49 -11.11 -15.07
N GLY A 371 -10.38 -11.56 -13.81
CA GLY A 371 -9.38 -11.07 -12.87
C GLY A 371 -7.96 -11.36 -13.35
N ASN A 372 -7.69 -12.57 -13.81
CA ASN A 372 -6.40 -12.95 -14.37
C ASN A 372 -6.07 -12.15 -15.65
N ASP A 373 -7.04 -11.96 -16.55
CA ASP A 373 -6.87 -11.18 -17.77
C ASP A 373 -6.58 -9.71 -17.47
N LEU A 374 -7.25 -9.13 -16.47
CA LEU A 374 -6.95 -7.77 -16.01
C LEU A 374 -5.53 -7.64 -15.49
N LEU A 375 -5.08 -8.55 -14.62
CA LEU A 375 -3.71 -8.55 -14.09
C LEU A 375 -2.67 -8.64 -15.23
N ASN A 376 -2.88 -9.53 -16.19
CA ASN A 376 -1.98 -9.75 -17.31
C ASN A 376 -2.02 -8.62 -18.37
N SER A 377 -3.08 -7.81 -18.40
CA SER A 377 -3.22 -6.67 -19.32
C SER A 377 -2.31 -5.49 -18.95
N ILE A 378 -1.76 -5.48 -17.74
CA ILE A 378 -0.91 -4.39 -17.28
C ILE A 378 0.53 -4.66 -17.72
N ASP A 379 1.05 -3.81 -18.61
CA ASP A 379 2.45 -3.85 -19.04
C ASP A 379 3.34 -3.20 -17.98
N GLU A 380 3.92 -4.05 -17.16
CA GLU A 380 4.78 -3.64 -16.05
C GLU A 380 6.03 -2.88 -16.52
N ASN A 381 6.65 -3.31 -17.61
CA ASN A 381 7.85 -2.67 -18.14
C ASN A 381 7.53 -1.25 -18.64
N LYS A 382 6.38 -1.08 -19.26
CA LYS A 382 5.90 0.24 -19.70
C LYS A 382 5.61 1.15 -18.50
N GLU A 383 4.94 0.64 -17.45
CA GLU A 383 4.65 1.44 -16.27
C GLU A 383 5.92 1.86 -15.53
N PHE A 384 6.84 0.92 -15.27
CA PHE A 384 8.13 1.25 -14.66
C PHE A 384 9.02 2.09 -15.59
N GLY A 385 8.89 1.95 -16.90
CA GLY A 385 9.57 2.82 -17.88
C GLY A 385 9.31 4.31 -17.62
N GLN A 386 8.11 4.66 -17.15
CA GLN A 386 7.78 6.03 -16.74
C GLN A 386 8.69 6.54 -15.62
N PHE A 387 9.05 5.70 -14.65
CA PHE A 387 9.97 6.10 -13.59
C PHE A 387 11.35 6.49 -14.15
N LEU A 388 11.88 5.66 -15.03
CA LEU A 388 13.17 5.96 -15.69
C LEU A 388 13.10 7.22 -16.55
N GLU A 389 11.98 7.44 -17.23
CA GLU A 389 11.76 8.67 -18.00
C GLU A 389 11.82 9.93 -17.13
N ILE A 390 11.22 9.88 -15.92
CA ILE A 390 11.31 10.97 -14.94
C ILE A 390 12.77 11.25 -14.60
N VAL A 391 13.53 10.21 -14.26
CA VAL A 391 14.96 10.32 -13.90
C VAL A 391 15.77 10.88 -15.06
N LYS A 392 15.59 10.36 -16.28
CA LYS A 392 16.29 10.82 -17.48
C LYS A 392 15.93 12.26 -17.86
N LYS A 393 14.65 12.64 -17.77
CA LYS A 393 14.17 14.01 -18.05
C LYS A 393 14.81 14.98 -17.07
N ARG A 394 14.78 14.65 -15.76
CA ARG A 394 15.42 15.46 -14.73
C ARG A 394 16.91 15.70 -15.05
N ARG A 395 17.65 14.63 -15.36
CA ARG A 395 19.07 14.73 -15.68
C ARG A 395 19.32 15.64 -16.88
N LYS A 396 18.57 15.46 -17.96
CA LYS A 396 18.70 16.32 -19.16
C LYS A 396 18.47 17.80 -18.83
N ILE A 397 17.50 18.09 -17.95
CA ILE A 397 17.23 19.46 -17.51
C ILE A 397 18.40 19.99 -16.67
N LYS A 398 18.93 19.21 -15.72
CA LYS A 398 20.10 19.60 -14.91
C LYS A 398 21.34 19.86 -15.76
N ASP A 399 21.62 19.05 -16.76
CA ASP A 399 22.76 19.21 -17.66
C ASP A 399 22.70 20.53 -18.46
N THR A 400 21.56 21.24 -18.51
CA THR A 400 21.45 22.55 -19.18
C THR A 400 22.02 23.71 -18.37
N TRP A 401 22.18 23.55 -17.06
CA TRP A 401 22.62 24.63 -16.15
C TRP A 401 23.68 24.24 -15.11
N GLU A 402 23.89 22.92 -14.89
CA GLU A 402 25.00 22.41 -14.08
C GLU A 402 26.22 22.21 -14.96
N PHE A 403 27.24 23.05 -14.78
CA PHE A 403 28.53 22.83 -15.42
C PHE A 403 29.27 21.73 -14.64
N LYS A 404 29.60 20.62 -15.31
CA LYS A 404 30.50 19.61 -14.73
C LYS A 404 31.90 20.22 -14.64
N ASN A 405 32.36 20.51 -13.42
CA ASN A 405 33.75 20.87 -13.15
C ASN A 405 34.65 19.65 -13.37
#